data_142f57c9b733e3bc1695630081cbe0e3
#
_entry.id   142f57c9b733e3bc1695630081cbe0e3
#
_cell.length_a   1.000
_cell.length_b   1.000
_cell.length_c   1.000
_cell.angle_alpha   90.00
_cell.angle_beta   90.00
_cell.angle_gamma   90.00
#
_symmetry.space_group_name_H-M   'P 1'
#
loop_
_entity.id
_entity.type
_entity.pdbx_description
1 polymer ?
#
loop_
_entity_poly.entity_id
_entity_poly.type
_entity_poly.pdbx_seq_one_letter_code
_entity_poly.pdbx_strand_id
1 'polypeptide(L)'
;RTAAAGFAALKYYGAGRSIDVVLDGGFQGFSTDPGGVGGAPTDRMYFLNTNYIHYRPHRDRNMVPLDPDRFSVNQDAMVKLIGWAGNMTLSNARLQGVLRA
;
A
#
# COMPACT_ATOMS: atom_id res chain seq x y z
N ARG A 1 -19.94 -3.58 -11.47
CA ARG A 1 -18.87 -2.63 -11.07
C ARG A 1 -18.74 -2.68 -9.56
N THR A 2 -17.82 -3.45 -9.08
CA THR A 2 -17.43 -3.45 -7.67
C THR A 2 -16.30 -2.44 -7.51
N ALA A 3 -16.60 -1.25 -7.01
CA ALA A 3 -15.58 -0.31 -6.57
C ALA A 3 -15.12 -0.77 -5.19
N ALA A 4 -13.97 -1.40 -5.11
CA ALA A 4 -13.34 -1.67 -3.84
C ALA A 4 -12.73 -0.37 -3.29
N ALA A 5 -13.14 0.04 -2.10
CA ALA A 5 -12.57 1.15 -1.34
C ALA A 5 -12.52 2.51 -2.07
N GLY A 6 -13.48 2.81 -2.93
CA GLY A 6 -13.58 4.10 -3.59
C GLY A 6 -12.62 4.36 -4.76
N PHE A 7 -11.82 3.39 -5.13
CA PHE A 7 -10.93 3.49 -6.30
C PHE A 7 -11.66 3.13 -7.59
N ALA A 8 -11.44 3.93 -8.63
CA ALA A 8 -11.91 3.61 -9.96
C ALA A 8 -11.06 2.47 -10.54
N ALA A 9 -11.68 1.35 -10.87
CA ALA A 9 -11.00 0.21 -11.47
C ALA A 9 -11.58 -0.07 -12.86
N LEU A 10 -10.68 -0.37 -13.80
CA LEU A 10 -11.02 -0.96 -15.09
C LEU A 10 -11.00 -2.48 -14.95
N LYS A 11 -11.94 -3.13 -15.62
CA LYS A 11 -11.91 -4.61 -15.71
C LYS A 11 -11.30 -5.02 -17.03
N TYR A 12 -10.24 -5.78 -16.95
CA TYR A 12 -9.67 -6.49 -18.08
C TYR A 12 -10.22 -7.91 -18.15
N TYR A 13 -10.74 -8.28 -19.31
CA TYR A 13 -11.26 -9.62 -19.58
C TYR A 13 -10.27 -10.37 -20.47
N GLY A 14 -9.57 -11.32 -19.91
CA GLY A 14 -8.62 -12.14 -20.66
C GLY A 14 -8.43 -13.51 -20.03
N ALA A 15 -8.04 -14.48 -20.82
CA ALA A 15 -7.81 -15.87 -20.39
C ALA A 15 -8.94 -16.49 -19.55
N GLY A 16 -10.20 -16.13 -19.85
CA GLY A 16 -11.38 -16.65 -19.15
C GLY A 16 -11.63 -16.07 -17.76
N ARG A 17 -10.92 -15.00 -17.38
CA ARG A 17 -11.05 -14.34 -16.08
C ARG A 17 -11.19 -12.83 -16.24
N SER A 18 -11.83 -12.20 -15.28
CA SER A 18 -11.83 -10.74 -15.14
C SER A 18 -10.82 -10.32 -14.08
N ILE A 19 -9.99 -9.35 -14.42
CA ILE A 19 -8.95 -8.81 -13.55
C ILE A 19 -9.22 -7.33 -13.36
N ASP A 20 -9.20 -6.85 -12.13
CA ASP A 20 -9.33 -5.44 -11.84
C ASP A 20 -7.99 -4.73 -12.05
N VAL A 21 -8.01 -3.69 -12.88
CA VAL A 21 -6.85 -2.82 -13.14
C VAL A 21 -7.08 -1.51 -12.40
N VAL A 22 -6.21 -1.21 -11.46
CA VAL A 22 -6.31 -0.01 -10.60
C VAL A 22 -5.14 0.90 -10.89
N LEU A 23 -5.41 2.16 -11.12
CA LEU A 23 -4.40 3.20 -11.20
C LEU A 23 -4.03 3.64 -9.78
N ASP A 24 -2.76 3.48 -9.42
CA ASP A 24 -2.23 3.98 -8.16
C ASP A 24 -1.41 5.25 -8.40
N GLY A 25 -1.95 6.39 -7.99
CA GLY A 25 -1.29 7.69 -8.08
C GLY A 25 -0.38 8.03 -6.90
N GLY A 26 -0.39 7.21 -5.83
CA GLY A 26 0.34 7.48 -4.60
C GLY A 26 1.86 7.26 -4.68
N PHE A 27 2.31 6.62 -5.75
CA PHE A 27 3.73 6.25 -5.92
C PHE A 27 4.48 7.10 -6.94
N GLN A 28 3.91 8.23 -7.34
CA GLN A 28 4.54 9.07 -8.35
C GLN A 28 5.76 9.82 -7.80
N GLY A 29 6.84 9.83 -8.56
CA GLY A 29 7.79 10.91 -8.57
C GLY A 29 9.17 10.67 -7.98
N PHE A 30 9.47 9.54 -7.38
CA PHE A 30 10.79 9.32 -6.76
C PHE A 30 11.56 8.11 -7.31
N SER A 31 11.32 7.77 -8.56
CA SER A 31 11.98 6.62 -9.20
C SER A 31 13.47 6.80 -9.45
N THR A 32 13.98 8.01 -9.30
CA THR A 32 15.38 8.36 -9.54
C THR A 32 16.23 8.46 -8.30
N ASP A 33 15.63 8.26 -7.12
CA ASP A 33 16.40 8.28 -5.88
C ASP A 33 17.19 6.99 -5.70
N PRO A 34 18.54 7.03 -5.77
CA PRO A 34 19.36 5.86 -5.55
C PRO A 34 19.29 5.30 -4.13
N GLY A 35 18.71 6.04 -3.18
CA GLY A 35 18.49 5.62 -1.81
C GLY A 35 17.27 4.73 -1.59
N GLY A 36 16.46 4.49 -2.61
CA GLY A 36 15.31 3.59 -2.53
C GLY A 36 14.15 4.06 -1.64
N VAL A 37 14.13 5.34 -1.28
CA VAL A 37 13.09 5.94 -0.44
C VAL A 37 11.90 6.44 -1.27
N GLY A 38 11.93 6.23 -2.57
CA GLY A 38 10.90 6.70 -3.48
C GLY A 38 9.86 5.68 -3.84
N GLY A 39 8.78 6.14 -4.41
CA GLY A 39 7.70 5.31 -4.90
C GLY A 39 8.08 4.43 -6.10
N ALA A 40 7.13 3.69 -6.60
CA ALA A 40 7.32 2.85 -7.79
C ALA A 40 7.53 3.71 -9.04
N PRO A 41 8.35 3.27 -9.99
CA PRO A 41 8.50 3.93 -11.28
C PRO A 41 7.16 4.02 -12.02
N THR A 42 6.95 5.11 -12.74
CA THR A 42 5.70 5.37 -13.48
C THR A 42 5.55 4.54 -14.76
N ASP A 43 6.62 3.89 -15.19
CA ASP A 43 6.73 3.07 -16.42
C ASP A 43 6.45 1.58 -16.16
N ARG A 44 5.83 1.23 -15.06
CA ARG A 44 5.65 -0.17 -14.64
C ARG A 44 4.20 -0.51 -14.34
N MET A 45 3.87 -1.74 -14.66
CA MET A 45 2.62 -2.36 -14.26
C MET A 45 2.93 -3.59 -13.41
N TYR A 46 2.30 -3.69 -12.24
CA TYR A 46 2.47 -4.80 -11.33
C TYR A 46 1.27 -5.75 -11.40
N PHE A 47 1.54 -7.02 -11.60
CA PHE A 47 0.53 -8.07 -11.54
C PHE A 47 0.63 -8.73 -10.17
N LEU A 48 -0.36 -8.49 -9.33
CA LEU A 48 -0.37 -8.95 -7.95
C LEU A 48 -1.38 -10.07 -7.76
N ASN A 49 -0.90 -11.21 -7.31
CA ASN A 49 -1.77 -12.30 -6.86
C ASN A 49 -1.93 -12.23 -5.34
N THR A 50 -3.03 -11.66 -4.91
CA THR A 50 -3.31 -11.38 -3.49
C THR A 50 -3.49 -12.63 -2.63
N ASN A 51 -3.68 -13.81 -3.22
CA ASN A 51 -3.76 -15.07 -2.47
C ASN A 51 -2.43 -15.44 -1.79
N TYR A 52 -1.33 -14.90 -2.26
CA TYR A 52 0.01 -15.19 -1.76
C TYR A 52 0.69 -14.01 -1.08
N ILE A 53 -0.01 -12.89 -0.99
CA ILE A 53 0.45 -11.68 -0.29
C ILE A 53 -0.32 -11.57 1.01
N HIS A 54 0.39 -11.54 2.13
CA HIS A 54 -0.22 -11.47 3.45
C HIS A 54 0.23 -10.21 4.19
N TYR A 55 -0.73 -9.43 4.62
CA TYR A 55 -0.52 -8.32 5.53
C TYR A 55 -0.53 -8.85 6.96
N ARG A 56 0.55 -8.60 7.70
CA ARG A 56 0.73 -9.07 9.09
C ARG A 56 0.96 -7.89 10.02
N PRO A 57 -0.11 -7.27 10.52
CA PRO A 57 -0.01 -6.23 11.52
C PRO A 57 0.33 -6.82 12.88
N HIS A 58 1.01 -6.03 13.71
CA HIS A 58 1.20 -6.38 15.11
C HIS A 58 -0.15 -6.30 15.85
N ARG A 59 -0.41 -7.24 16.72
CA ARG A 59 -1.69 -7.39 17.43
C ARG A 59 -2.10 -6.12 18.19
N ASP A 60 -1.14 -5.50 18.88
CA ASP A 60 -1.39 -4.35 19.76
C ASP A 60 -1.02 -3.01 19.11
N ARG A 61 -0.63 -3.00 17.83
CA ARG A 61 -0.15 -1.84 17.10
C ARG A 61 -0.69 -1.78 15.67
N ASN A 62 -1.98 -1.97 15.54
CA ASN A 62 -2.65 -1.90 14.23
C ASN A 62 -3.53 -0.64 14.19
N MET A 63 -2.93 0.50 13.82
CA MET A 63 -3.60 1.81 13.79
C MET A 63 -4.27 2.17 15.12
N VAL A 64 -3.61 1.87 16.24
CA VAL A 64 -4.13 2.11 17.57
C VAL A 64 -3.65 3.46 18.08
N PRO A 65 -4.55 4.30 18.64
CA PRO A 65 -4.13 5.50 19.33
C PRO A 65 -3.22 5.15 20.52
N LEU A 66 -2.13 5.88 20.65
CA LEU A 66 -1.19 5.71 21.76
C LEU A 66 -1.55 6.67 22.88
N ASP A 67 -1.96 6.14 24.01
CA ASP A 67 -2.23 6.90 25.22
C ASP A 67 -0.95 7.10 26.05
N PRO A 68 -0.83 8.20 26.82
CA PRO A 68 -1.74 9.34 26.91
C PRO A 68 -1.58 10.35 25.76
N ASP A 69 -2.60 11.18 25.57
CA ASP A 69 -2.50 12.34 24.70
C ASP A 69 -1.36 13.25 25.21
N ARG A 70 -0.56 13.77 24.30
CA ARG A 70 0.60 14.58 24.63
C ARG A 70 0.29 16.05 24.41
N PHE A 71 0.62 16.88 25.40
CA PHE A 71 0.56 18.32 25.26
C PHE A 71 1.88 18.86 24.71
N SER A 72 1.79 19.79 23.79
CA SER A 72 2.97 20.50 23.30
C SER A 72 3.45 21.48 24.35
N VAL A 73 4.76 21.56 24.58
CA VAL A 73 5.36 22.46 25.58
C VAL A 73 5.31 23.91 25.14
N ASN A 74 5.30 24.17 23.83
CA ASN A 74 5.44 25.51 23.26
C ASN A 74 4.21 26.05 22.56
N GLN A 75 3.13 25.26 22.51
CA GLN A 75 1.90 25.63 21.82
C GLN A 75 0.71 25.08 22.60
N ASP A 76 -0.40 25.78 22.58
CA ASP A 76 -1.68 25.27 23.07
C ASP A 76 -2.25 24.26 22.04
N ALA A 77 -1.60 23.12 21.97
CA ALA A 77 -1.95 22.06 21.03
C ALA A 77 -1.88 20.68 21.69
N MET A 78 -2.88 19.86 21.40
CA MET A 78 -2.93 18.45 21.81
C MET A 78 -2.45 17.58 20.67
N VAL A 79 -1.49 16.70 20.93
CA VAL A 79 -0.93 15.77 19.95
C VAL A 79 -1.38 14.37 20.27
N LYS A 80 -2.09 13.76 19.33
CA LYS A 80 -2.51 12.36 19.40
C LYS A 80 -1.65 11.51 18.44
N LEU A 81 -0.98 10.53 18.98
CA LEU A 81 -0.14 9.61 18.20
C LEU A 81 -0.93 8.36 17.84
N ILE A 82 -0.86 7.96 16.60
CA ILE A 82 -1.39 6.69 16.12
C ILE A 82 -0.21 5.77 15.82
N GLY A 83 -0.18 4.62 16.48
CA GLY A 83 0.86 3.62 16.31
C GLY A 83 0.46 2.54 15.32
N TRP A 84 1.36 2.24 14.40
CA TRP A 84 1.27 1.08 13.54
C TRP A 84 2.61 0.35 13.51
N ALA A 85 2.54 -0.96 13.57
CA ALA A 85 3.69 -1.83 13.34
C ALA A 85 3.23 -3.08 12.61
N GLY A 86 3.95 -3.49 11.62
CA GLY A 86 3.59 -4.66 10.83
C GLY A 86 4.57 -4.91 9.70
N ASN A 87 4.28 -5.95 8.95
CA ASN A 87 5.05 -6.30 7.77
C ASN A 87 4.15 -6.95 6.73
N MET A 88 4.63 -7.01 5.50
CA MET A 88 4.03 -7.79 4.44
C MET A 88 4.88 -9.02 4.17
N THR A 89 4.24 -10.17 4.03
CA THR A 89 4.90 -11.42 3.69
C THR A 89 4.37 -11.95 2.38
N LEU A 90 5.27 -12.51 1.60
CA LEU A 90 4.98 -13.10 0.31
C LEU A 90 5.32 -14.60 0.37
N SER A 91 4.30 -15.44 0.23
CA SER A 91 4.51 -16.89 0.28
C SER A 91 4.98 -17.48 -1.04
N ASN A 92 4.66 -16.84 -2.17
CA ASN A 92 5.12 -17.28 -3.49
C ASN A 92 5.38 -16.08 -4.41
N ALA A 93 6.66 -15.78 -4.64
CA ALA A 93 7.08 -14.68 -5.52
C ALA A 93 6.91 -15.01 -7.01
N ARG A 94 6.92 -16.27 -7.41
CA ARG A 94 6.82 -16.67 -8.83
C ARG A 94 5.46 -16.41 -9.45
N LEU A 95 4.43 -16.21 -8.63
CA LEU A 95 3.07 -15.90 -9.08
C LEU A 95 2.78 -14.40 -9.11
N GLN A 96 3.80 -13.60 -8.99
CA GLN A 96 3.76 -12.15 -9.15
C GLN A 96 4.48 -11.78 -10.45
N GLY A 97 4.08 -10.68 -11.08
CA GLY A 97 4.69 -10.23 -12.32
C GLY A 97 4.89 -8.73 -12.35
N VAL A 98 5.86 -8.29 -13.14
CA VAL A 98 6.12 -6.88 -13.42
C VAL A 98 6.31 -6.72 -14.93
N LEU A 99 5.52 -5.86 -15.53
CA LEU A 99 5.72 -5.38 -16.89
C LEU A 99 6.49 -4.05 -16.81
N ARG A 100 7.52 -3.93 -17.58
CA ARG A 100 8.30 -2.68 -17.77
C ARG A 100 8.11 -2.20 -19.19
N ALA A 101 7.91 -0.91 -19.34
CA ALA A 101 7.91 -0.26 -20.64
C ALA A 101 9.35 -0.03 -21.10
#